data_f7a74fc72323fb6ac7a926ca33b45eb7
#
_entry.id   f7a74fc72323fb6ac7a926ca33b45eb7
#
_cell.length_a   1.000
_cell.length_b   1.000
_cell.length_c   1.000
_cell.angle_alpha   90.00
_cell.angle_beta   90.00
_cell.angle_gamma   90.00
#
_symmetry.space_group_name_H-M   'P 1'
#
loop_
_entity.id
_entity.type
_entity.pdbx_description
1 polymer ?
#
loop_
_entity_poly.entity_id
_entity_poly.type
_entity_poly.pdbx_seq_one_letter_code
_entity_poly.pdbx_strand_id
1 'polypeptide(L)'
;INYAADGGLYAELVKNRSFEFPQRLMGWKTYGKVTLQDDGPFERNPHYVRLDNPGHAHKHTGLDNEGFFGIGVKQGEEYRFSVWARLPHGGTGEKIRVELVDTKSMGEHQAFASQTLTIDSKDWKKYQVILKAGVTNPKATLRIFLASQGTVDLEHISLFPVDTWKGHENGLRKDLAQALADIHPGVFRFPGGCIVEGTDLETRYDWKKSVGPVENRPLNENRWQYTFTHRFYPDYYQSYGLGFYEYFLLSEEMGAAPLPILNCGLACQYQNNEEKAHVAVCDLDSYIQDALDLIEFANGDVNTTWGKVRADMGHPAPFNLKYLGIGNEQWGKEYPER
;
A
#
# COMPACT_ATOMS: atom_id res chain seq x y z
N ILE A 1 13.47 -7.73 -7.88
CA ILE A 1 12.56 -8.38 -6.92
C ILE A 1 11.88 -7.29 -6.13
N ASN A 2 10.56 -7.24 -6.20
CA ASN A 2 9.78 -6.18 -5.57
C ASN A 2 9.19 -6.66 -4.23
N TYR A 3 10.04 -6.94 -3.27
CA TYR A 3 9.60 -7.34 -1.94
C TYR A 3 8.88 -6.21 -1.17
N ALA A 4 9.03 -4.97 -1.60
CA ALA A 4 8.43 -3.79 -0.99
C ALA A 4 7.03 -3.45 -1.52
N ALA A 5 6.55 -4.13 -2.57
CA ALA A 5 5.19 -3.99 -3.03
C ALA A 5 4.19 -4.66 -2.08
N ASP A 6 2.94 -4.26 -2.19
CA ASP A 6 1.84 -4.93 -1.53
C ASP A 6 1.82 -6.43 -1.89
N GLY A 7 1.45 -7.28 -0.96
CA GLY A 7 1.51 -8.74 -1.13
C GLY A 7 2.92 -9.36 -1.03
N GLY A 8 3.96 -8.53 -0.86
CA GLY A 8 5.33 -8.93 -0.58
C GLY A 8 5.63 -8.92 0.91
N LEU A 9 6.67 -8.15 1.32
CA LEU A 9 7.01 -7.95 2.73
C LEU A 9 5.92 -7.19 3.48
N TYR A 10 5.28 -6.21 2.85
CA TYR A 10 4.07 -5.57 3.35
C TYR A 10 2.90 -6.54 3.25
N ALA A 11 2.28 -6.85 4.40
CA ALA A 11 1.34 -7.96 4.53
C ALA A 11 -0.07 -7.68 3.98
N GLU A 12 -0.27 -6.62 3.19
CA GLU A 12 -1.53 -6.34 2.52
C GLU A 12 -1.91 -7.47 1.56
N LEU A 13 -3.11 -8.00 1.69
CA LEU A 13 -3.62 -9.09 0.88
C LEU A 13 -4.56 -8.64 -0.25
N VAL A 14 -5.01 -7.38 -0.21
CA VAL A 14 -5.89 -6.79 -1.23
C VAL A 14 -5.06 -6.07 -2.28
N LYS A 15 -5.25 -6.46 -3.53
CA LYS A 15 -4.64 -5.81 -4.68
C LYS A 15 -5.44 -4.57 -5.07
N ASN A 16 -4.75 -3.44 -5.33
CA ASN A 16 -5.39 -2.19 -5.75
C ASN A 16 -6.50 -1.73 -4.78
N ARG A 17 -6.14 -1.61 -3.52
CA ARG A 17 -7.06 -1.35 -2.39
C ARG A 17 -7.83 -0.03 -2.47
N SER A 18 -7.26 0.99 -3.16
CA SER A 18 -7.85 2.34 -3.32
C SER A 18 -8.25 2.64 -4.76
N PHE A 19 -8.30 1.65 -5.66
CA PHE A 19 -8.72 1.81 -7.06
C PHE A 19 -7.88 2.80 -7.87
N GLU A 20 -6.60 3.01 -7.48
CA GLU A 20 -5.72 4.00 -8.11
C GLU A 20 -4.88 3.45 -9.27
N PHE A 21 -4.89 2.15 -9.54
CA PHE A 21 -4.22 1.61 -10.71
C PHE A 21 -4.77 2.25 -12.00
N PRO A 22 -3.99 2.40 -13.08
CA PRO A 22 -4.48 2.96 -14.34
C PRO A 22 -5.74 2.27 -14.85
N GLN A 23 -5.81 0.95 -14.71
CA GLN A 23 -7.05 0.19 -14.83
C GLN A 23 -7.70 0.11 -13.46
N ARG A 24 -8.58 1.06 -13.14
CA ARG A 24 -9.14 1.28 -11.79
C ARG A 24 -9.67 0.03 -11.10
N LEU A 25 -10.23 -0.90 -11.85
CA LEU A 25 -10.75 -2.17 -11.32
C LEU A 25 -9.80 -3.37 -11.50
N MET A 26 -8.52 -3.14 -11.83
CA MET A 26 -7.54 -4.24 -11.87
C MET A 26 -7.46 -4.94 -10.52
N GLY A 27 -7.56 -6.28 -10.53
CA GLY A 27 -7.64 -7.11 -9.31
C GLY A 27 -9.05 -7.24 -8.73
N TRP A 28 -10.02 -6.52 -9.26
CA TRP A 28 -11.40 -6.53 -8.82
C TRP A 28 -12.34 -7.08 -9.88
N LYS A 29 -13.28 -7.91 -9.46
CA LYS A 29 -14.41 -8.38 -10.26
C LYS A 29 -15.69 -7.87 -9.61
N THR A 30 -16.54 -7.21 -10.38
CA THR A 30 -17.76 -6.57 -9.89
C THR A 30 -19.00 -7.36 -10.26
N TYR A 31 -20.05 -7.27 -9.43
CA TYR A 31 -21.36 -7.90 -9.63
C TYR A 31 -22.46 -6.87 -9.36
N GLY A 32 -23.54 -6.92 -10.14
CA GLY A 32 -24.65 -5.99 -10.00
C GLY A 32 -24.26 -4.57 -10.39
N LYS A 33 -24.81 -3.57 -9.71
CA LYS A 33 -24.55 -2.15 -10.01
C LYS A 33 -23.43 -1.61 -9.14
N VAL A 34 -22.21 -1.60 -9.69
CA VAL A 34 -21.01 -1.02 -9.11
C VAL A 34 -20.51 0.07 -10.02
N THR A 35 -20.27 1.26 -9.49
CA THR A 35 -19.77 2.41 -10.25
C THR A 35 -18.55 3.02 -9.59
N LEU A 36 -17.58 3.42 -10.41
CA LEU A 36 -16.41 4.18 -9.96
C LEU A 36 -16.79 5.64 -9.75
N GLN A 37 -16.21 6.25 -8.74
CA GLN A 37 -16.32 7.66 -8.38
C GLN A 37 -14.91 8.20 -8.14
N ASP A 38 -14.73 9.53 -8.14
CA ASP A 38 -13.45 10.23 -8.07
C ASP A 38 -13.43 11.43 -7.08
N ASP A 39 -14.46 11.54 -6.25
CA ASP A 39 -14.60 12.56 -5.20
C ASP A 39 -14.47 11.98 -3.79
N GLY A 40 -13.54 11.05 -3.61
CA GLY A 40 -13.30 10.32 -2.36
C GLY A 40 -12.66 11.17 -1.26
N PRO A 41 -12.43 10.55 -0.07
CA PRO A 41 -12.01 11.26 1.13
C PRO A 41 -10.53 11.64 1.15
N PHE A 42 -9.71 11.06 0.29
CA PHE A 42 -8.27 11.24 0.30
C PHE A 42 -7.79 11.98 -0.94
N GLU A 43 -7.09 13.08 -0.74
CA GLU A 43 -6.61 13.95 -1.81
C GLU A 43 -5.77 13.20 -2.86
N ARG A 44 -4.93 12.27 -2.40
CA ARG A 44 -4.01 11.53 -3.28
C ARG A 44 -4.56 10.18 -3.74
N ASN A 45 -5.69 9.75 -3.16
CA ASN A 45 -6.42 8.53 -3.51
C ASN A 45 -7.92 8.85 -3.59
N PRO A 46 -8.36 9.63 -4.59
CA PRO A 46 -9.74 10.10 -4.66
C PRO A 46 -10.73 9.08 -5.21
N HIS A 47 -10.25 7.94 -5.76
CA HIS A 47 -11.15 6.98 -6.37
C HIS A 47 -11.76 6.02 -5.35
N TYR A 48 -13.04 5.73 -5.54
CA TYR A 48 -13.78 4.76 -4.74
C TYR A 48 -14.88 4.07 -5.55
N VAL A 49 -15.48 3.04 -5.00
CA VAL A 49 -16.62 2.35 -5.61
C VAL A 49 -17.90 2.62 -4.86
N ARG A 50 -18.98 2.81 -5.63
CA ARG A 50 -20.35 2.86 -5.14
C ARG A 50 -21.07 1.57 -5.47
N LEU A 51 -21.61 0.91 -4.44
CA LEU A 51 -22.48 -0.23 -4.54
C LEU A 51 -23.93 0.23 -4.43
N ASP A 52 -24.77 -0.13 -5.40
CA ASP A 52 -26.20 0.18 -5.41
C ASP A 52 -27.01 -1.12 -5.55
N ASN A 53 -27.69 -1.51 -4.49
CA ASN A 53 -28.55 -2.69 -4.45
C ASN A 53 -30.03 -2.26 -4.46
N PRO A 54 -30.74 -2.39 -5.59
CA PRO A 54 -32.13 -1.98 -5.69
C PRO A 54 -33.11 -2.91 -4.96
N GLY A 55 -32.62 -3.98 -4.31
CA GLY A 55 -33.48 -4.86 -3.52
C GLY A 55 -34.12 -6.02 -4.31
N HIS A 56 -33.62 -6.33 -5.50
CA HIS A 56 -34.12 -7.48 -6.24
C HIS A 56 -33.61 -8.80 -5.62
N ALA A 57 -34.52 -9.70 -5.28
CA ALA A 57 -34.18 -11.03 -4.82
C ALA A 57 -33.23 -11.73 -5.81
N HIS A 58 -32.17 -12.36 -5.30
CA HIS A 58 -31.17 -13.13 -6.06
C HIS A 58 -30.15 -12.37 -6.89
N LYS A 59 -30.07 -11.02 -6.80
CA LYS A 59 -28.99 -10.25 -7.42
C LYS A 59 -28.18 -9.53 -6.35
N HIS A 60 -27.03 -10.08 -6.01
CA HIS A 60 -26.09 -9.41 -5.13
C HIS A 60 -25.34 -8.31 -5.89
N THR A 61 -25.19 -7.14 -5.27
CA THR A 61 -24.27 -6.09 -5.73
C THR A 61 -23.03 -6.13 -4.87
N GLY A 62 -21.86 -6.26 -5.48
CA GLY A 62 -20.63 -6.40 -4.75
C GLY A 62 -19.41 -6.55 -5.63
N LEU A 63 -18.30 -6.93 -5.00
CA LEU A 63 -17.01 -7.10 -5.65
C LEU A 63 -16.19 -8.21 -5.00
N ASP A 64 -15.38 -8.87 -5.82
CA ASP A 64 -14.39 -9.87 -5.40
C ASP A 64 -12.99 -9.32 -5.67
N ASN A 65 -12.05 -9.53 -4.74
CA ASN A 65 -10.63 -9.28 -4.93
C ASN A 65 -9.85 -10.58 -4.96
N GLU A 66 -9.05 -10.76 -6.00
CA GLU A 66 -8.23 -11.97 -6.20
C GLU A 66 -6.93 -11.98 -5.39
N GLY A 67 -6.58 -10.86 -4.74
CA GLY A 67 -5.29 -10.67 -4.09
C GLY A 67 -4.11 -10.73 -5.07
N PHE A 68 -2.97 -11.19 -4.56
CA PHE A 68 -1.73 -11.38 -5.31
C PHE A 68 -1.56 -12.88 -5.61
N PHE A 69 -2.06 -13.35 -6.76
CA PHE A 69 -2.14 -14.77 -7.14
C PHE A 69 -3.04 -15.65 -6.27
N GLY A 70 -4.03 -15.07 -5.65
CA GLY A 70 -4.89 -15.63 -4.62
C GLY A 70 -4.52 -15.15 -3.24
N ILE A 71 -5.47 -15.14 -2.35
CA ILE A 71 -5.28 -14.80 -0.94
C ILE A 71 -4.99 -16.10 -0.17
N GLY A 72 -3.76 -16.23 0.36
CA GLY A 72 -3.38 -17.37 1.19
C GLY A 72 -3.99 -17.23 2.59
N VAL A 73 -4.82 -18.20 2.99
CA VAL A 73 -5.37 -18.27 4.35
C VAL A 73 -5.02 -19.58 5.03
N LYS A 74 -4.86 -19.56 6.36
CA LYS A 74 -4.58 -20.74 7.19
C LYS A 74 -5.71 -20.95 8.18
N GLN A 75 -6.12 -22.19 8.35
CA GLN A 75 -7.15 -22.57 9.32
C GLN A 75 -6.78 -22.09 10.74
N GLY A 76 -7.73 -21.43 11.39
CA GLY A 76 -7.59 -20.90 12.73
C GLY A 76 -6.96 -19.53 12.83
N GLU A 77 -6.25 -19.05 11.79
CA GLU A 77 -5.67 -17.71 11.72
C GLU A 77 -6.76 -16.64 11.52
N GLU A 78 -6.46 -15.46 12.03
CA GLU A 78 -7.34 -14.30 11.98
C GLU A 78 -6.82 -13.26 10.99
N TYR A 79 -7.75 -12.63 10.27
CA TYR A 79 -7.49 -11.62 9.26
C TYR A 79 -8.32 -10.40 9.56
N ARG A 80 -7.65 -9.24 9.64
CA ARG A 80 -8.30 -7.94 9.84
C ARG A 80 -8.70 -7.35 8.50
N PHE A 81 -10.01 -7.30 8.26
CA PHE A 81 -10.59 -6.52 7.18
C PHE A 81 -10.82 -5.09 7.65
N SER A 82 -10.52 -4.11 6.81
CA SER A 82 -10.89 -2.71 7.03
C SER A 82 -11.32 -2.06 5.73
N VAL A 83 -12.19 -1.05 5.86
CA VAL A 83 -12.71 -0.27 4.74
C VAL A 83 -13.12 1.12 5.20
N TRP A 84 -12.85 2.13 4.41
CA TRP A 84 -13.51 3.41 4.56
C TRP A 84 -14.83 3.37 3.81
N ALA A 85 -15.91 3.77 4.48
CA ALA A 85 -17.24 3.69 3.91
C ALA A 85 -18.13 4.82 4.38
N ARG A 86 -19.16 5.13 3.55
CA ARG A 86 -20.23 6.09 3.89
C ARG A 86 -21.56 5.70 3.24
N LEU A 87 -22.63 6.31 3.75
CA LEU A 87 -23.96 6.26 3.13
C LEU A 87 -24.18 7.56 2.34
N PRO A 88 -24.04 7.59 1.01
CA PRO A 88 -24.09 8.83 0.22
C PRO A 88 -25.46 9.53 0.28
N HIS A 89 -26.52 8.77 0.54
CA HIS A 89 -27.89 9.30 0.65
C HIS A 89 -28.43 9.33 2.08
N GLY A 90 -27.58 8.98 3.05
CA GLY A 90 -28.01 8.75 4.43
C GLY A 90 -28.83 7.47 4.56
N GLY A 91 -29.33 7.20 5.76
CA GLY A 91 -30.11 5.99 6.06
C GLY A 91 -29.96 5.56 7.51
N THR A 92 -30.59 4.47 7.87
CA THR A 92 -30.55 3.89 9.22
C THR A 92 -29.40 2.89 9.41
N GLY A 93 -28.64 2.65 8.35
CA GLY A 93 -27.54 1.72 8.31
C GLY A 93 -27.72 0.65 7.23
N GLU A 94 -26.69 0.49 6.39
CA GLU A 94 -26.65 -0.53 5.36
C GLU A 94 -25.68 -1.64 5.77
N LYS A 95 -25.99 -2.88 5.41
CA LYS A 95 -25.17 -4.03 5.77
C LYS A 95 -24.32 -4.47 4.59
N ILE A 96 -23.02 -4.47 4.77
CA ILE A 96 -22.09 -5.16 3.88
C ILE A 96 -21.67 -6.48 4.50
N ARG A 97 -21.60 -7.52 3.68
CA ARG A 97 -21.06 -8.82 4.06
C ARG A 97 -19.70 -9.01 3.45
N VAL A 98 -18.76 -9.46 4.27
CA VAL A 98 -17.36 -9.68 3.92
C VAL A 98 -17.05 -11.15 4.13
N GLU A 99 -16.51 -11.80 3.11
CA GLU A 99 -16.26 -13.24 3.10
C GLU A 99 -14.89 -13.58 2.51
N LEU A 100 -14.30 -14.66 3.00
CA LEU A 100 -13.23 -15.39 2.31
C LEU A 100 -13.83 -16.65 1.70
N VAL A 101 -13.70 -16.79 0.38
CA VAL A 101 -14.38 -17.84 -0.40
C VAL A 101 -13.42 -18.56 -1.34
N ASP A 102 -13.79 -19.79 -1.73
CA ASP A 102 -13.20 -20.48 -2.89
C ASP A 102 -14.06 -20.24 -4.14
N THR A 103 -13.54 -19.49 -5.10
CA THR A 103 -14.24 -19.22 -6.36
C THR A 103 -14.04 -20.32 -7.41
N LYS A 104 -13.21 -21.32 -7.15
CA LYS A 104 -12.96 -22.44 -8.08
C LYS A 104 -13.94 -23.59 -7.90
N SER A 105 -14.63 -23.68 -6.77
CA SER A 105 -15.67 -24.70 -6.56
C SER A 105 -16.90 -24.32 -7.36
N MET A 106 -17.27 -25.14 -8.36
CA MET A 106 -18.54 -25.03 -9.07
C MET A 106 -19.66 -25.49 -8.12
N GLY A 107 -20.44 -24.57 -7.59
CA GLY A 107 -21.54 -24.84 -6.66
C GLY A 107 -21.79 -23.67 -5.71
N GLU A 108 -22.61 -23.89 -4.70
CA GLU A 108 -22.79 -22.91 -3.62
C GLU A 108 -21.45 -22.64 -2.96
N HIS A 109 -20.97 -21.42 -3.09
CA HIS A 109 -19.68 -20.99 -2.56
C HIS A 109 -19.73 -21.04 -1.03
N GLN A 110 -19.07 -22.02 -0.44
CA GLN A 110 -18.92 -22.08 1.00
C GLN A 110 -17.91 -21.02 1.42
N ALA A 111 -18.35 -20.05 2.21
CA ALA A 111 -17.46 -19.09 2.82
C ALA A 111 -16.61 -19.76 3.90
N PHE A 112 -15.28 -19.55 3.85
CA PHE A 112 -14.35 -20.04 4.88
C PHE A 112 -14.36 -19.16 6.13
N ALA A 113 -14.68 -17.89 5.94
CA ALA A 113 -14.92 -16.91 6.96
C ALA A 113 -15.97 -15.92 6.45
N SER A 114 -16.80 -15.42 7.34
CA SER A 114 -17.84 -14.45 6.98
C SER A 114 -18.14 -13.55 8.16
N GLN A 115 -18.27 -12.26 7.89
CA GLN A 115 -18.71 -11.26 8.86
C GLN A 115 -19.61 -10.23 8.18
N THR A 116 -20.40 -9.53 9.00
CA THR A 116 -21.25 -8.44 8.53
C THR A 116 -20.90 -7.16 9.25
N LEU A 117 -20.72 -6.08 8.48
CA LEU A 117 -20.53 -4.71 8.98
C LEU A 117 -21.78 -3.90 8.69
N THR A 118 -22.17 -3.06 9.64
CA THR A 118 -23.21 -2.06 9.44
C THR A 118 -22.55 -0.71 9.18
N ILE A 119 -22.81 -0.14 8.01
CA ILE A 119 -22.35 1.20 7.63
C ILE A 119 -23.46 2.17 8.02
N ASP A 120 -23.17 3.05 8.98
CA ASP A 120 -24.15 3.88 9.65
C ASP A 120 -23.87 5.39 9.56
N SER A 121 -22.80 5.79 8.84
CA SER A 121 -22.38 7.19 8.75
C SER A 121 -22.59 7.76 7.34
N LYS A 122 -23.04 9.03 7.27
CA LYS A 122 -23.04 9.83 6.02
C LYS A 122 -21.66 10.33 5.65
N ASP A 123 -20.81 10.52 6.67
CA ASP A 123 -19.43 10.92 6.50
C ASP A 123 -18.55 9.68 6.36
N TRP A 124 -17.44 9.82 5.66
CA TRP A 124 -16.46 8.78 5.55
C TRP A 124 -15.93 8.37 6.93
N LYS A 125 -16.00 7.07 7.20
CA LYS A 125 -15.55 6.48 8.46
C LYS A 125 -14.88 5.13 8.19
N LYS A 126 -13.84 4.82 8.93
CA LYS A 126 -13.18 3.51 8.87
C LYS A 126 -13.95 2.48 9.69
N TYR A 127 -14.29 1.37 9.05
CA TYR A 127 -14.91 0.19 9.65
C TYR A 127 -13.96 -0.98 9.60
N GLN A 128 -14.00 -1.83 10.62
CA GLN A 128 -13.13 -2.99 10.74
C GLN A 128 -13.87 -4.21 11.27
N VAL A 129 -13.42 -5.40 10.86
CA VAL A 129 -13.89 -6.68 11.38
C VAL A 129 -12.81 -7.74 11.25
N ILE A 130 -12.83 -8.72 12.16
CA ILE A 130 -11.93 -9.87 12.12
C ILE A 130 -12.61 -11.05 11.45
N LEU A 131 -11.96 -11.61 10.45
CA LEU A 131 -12.34 -12.85 9.78
C LEU A 131 -11.45 -13.98 10.30
N LYS A 132 -12.03 -15.01 10.89
CA LYS A 132 -11.29 -16.20 11.33
C LYS A 132 -11.46 -17.31 10.28
N ALA A 133 -10.36 -17.74 9.68
CA ALA A 133 -10.39 -18.74 8.61
C ALA A 133 -10.73 -20.13 9.15
N GLY A 134 -11.79 -20.74 8.62
CA GLY A 134 -12.22 -22.10 8.96
C GLY A 134 -11.43 -23.20 8.26
N VAL A 135 -10.66 -22.85 7.22
CA VAL A 135 -9.87 -23.79 6.41
C VAL A 135 -8.53 -23.17 6.01
N THR A 136 -7.57 -24.00 5.60
CA THR A 136 -6.37 -23.56 4.90
C THR A 136 -6.60 -23.60 3.39
N ASN A 137 -6.47 -22.44 2.72
CA ASN A 137 -6.58 -22.32 1.27
C ASN A 137 -5.54 -21.34 0.75
N PRO A 138 -4.66 -21.73 -0.19
CA PRO A 138 -3.63 -20.85 -0.73
C PRO A 138 -4.15 -19.84 -1.77
N LYS A 139 -5.42 -19.96 -2.19
CA LYS A 139 -6.03 -19.20 -3.29
C LYS A 139 -7.46 -18.77 -3.00
N ALA A 140 -7.71 -18.31 -1.79
CA ALA A 140 -8.99 -17.70 -1.45
C ALA A 140 -9.19 -16.37 -2.18
N THR A 141 -10.42 -15.92 -2.23
CA THR A 141 -10.85 -14.63 -2.76
C THR A 141 -11.56 -13.85 -1.65
N LEU A 142 -11.29 -12.58 -1.53
CA LEU A 142 -12.06 -11.67 -0.69
C LEU A 142 -13.33 -11.26 -1.45
N ARG A 143 -14.48 -11.53 -0.88
CA ARG A 143 -15.80 -11.14 -1.42
C ARG A 143 -16.44 -10.11 -0.51
N ILE A 144 -16.97 -9.05 -1.10
CA ILE A 144 -17.70 -8.00 -0.40
C ILE A 144 -19.00 -7.77 -1.17
N PHE A 145 -20.12 -7.78 -0.49
CA PHE A 145 -21.39 -7.45 -1.13
C PHE A 145 -22.34 -6.72 -0.19
N LEU A 146 -23.20 -5.91 -0.79
CA LEU A 146 -24.26 -5.18 -0.09
C LEU A 146 -25.40 -6.16 0.21
N ALA A 147 -25.56 -6.50 1.48
CA ALA A 147 -26.53 -7.48 1.96
C ALA A 147 -27.92 -6.88 2.22
N SER A 148 -28.03 -5.55 2.30
CA SER A 148 -29.28 -4.81 2.40
C SER A 148 -29.63 -4.11 1.09
N GLN A 149 -30.88 -3.68 0.95
CA GLN A 149 -31.27 -2.75 -0.11
C GLN A 149 -30.74 -1.36 0.25
N GLY A 150 -30.09 -0.67 -0.70
CA GLY A 150 -29.54 0.67 -0.46
C GLY A 150 -28.29 0.95 -1.27
N THR A 151 -27.57 1.99 -0.85
CA THR A 151 -26.35 2.45 -1.53
C THR A 151 -25.23 2.70 -0.51
N VAL A 152 -24.02 2.18 -0.79
CA VAL A 152 -22.83 2.35 0.05
C VAL A 152 -21.65 2.72 -0.82
N ASP A 153 -20.87 3.69 -0.38
CA ASP A 153 -19.57 4.03 -0.95
C ASP A 153 -18.46 3.32 -0.15
N LEU A 154 -17.49 2.71 -0.85
CA LEU A 154 -16.37 1.96 -0.28
C LEU A 154 -15.05 2.44 -0.88
N GLU A 155 -14.07 2.73 -0.01
CA GLU A 155 -12.72 3.15 -0.38
C GLU A 155 -11.70 2.50 0.55
N HIS A 156 -10.42 2.43 0.15
CA HIS A 156 -9.30 1.87 0.89
C HIS A 156 -9.62 0.54 1.56
N ILE A 157 -9.95 -0.44 0.73
CA ILE A 157 -10.31 -1.79 1.17
C ILE A 157 -9.05 -2.60 1.43
N SER A 158 -8.86 -3.05 2.66
CA SER A 158 -7.64 -3.74 3.11
C SER A 158 -7.95 -5.05 3.83
N LEU A 159 -7.04 -6.01 3.71
CA LEU A 159 -7.06 -7.26 4.45
C LEU A 159 -5.65 -7.65 4.88
N PHE A 160 -5.43 -7.74 6.18
CA PHE A 160 -4.14 -8.13 6.76
C PHE A 160 -4.28 -9.36 7.64
N PRO A 161 -3.26 -10.24 7.74
CA PRO A 161 -3.18 -11.16 8.86
C PRO A 161 -3.09 -10.36 10.17
N VAL A 162 -3.73 -10.84 11.23
CA VAL A 162 -3.61 -10.23 12.57
C VAL A 162 -2.21 -10.50 13.14
N ASP A 163 -1.66 -11.69 12.88
CA ASP A 163 -0.30 -12.05 13.28
C ASP A 163 0.73 -11.50 12.29
N THR A 164 1.15 -10.26 12.52
CA THR A 164 2.20 -9.57 11.77
C THR A 164 3.54 -9.56 12.54
N TRP A 165 4.61 -9.13 11.87
CA TRP A 165 5.91 -8.91 12.52
C TRP A 165 5.77 -7.94 13.70
N LYS A 166 6.29 -8.36 14.88
CA LYS A 166 6.22 -7.59 16.13
C LYS A 166 4.81 -7.15 16.54
N GLY A 167 3.77 -7.68 15.91
CA GLY A 167 2.37 -7.36 16.22
C GLY A 167 1.91 -5.99 15.74
N HIS A 168 2.63 -5.34 14.82
CA HIS A 168 2.20 -4.06 14.25
C HIS A 168 0.92 -4.21 13.43
N GLU A 169 -0.08 -3.41 13.75
CA GLU A 169 -1.33 -3.38 12.98
C GLU A 169 -1.03 -3.01 11.52
N ASN A 170 -1.56 -3.80 10.58
CA ASN A 170 -1.33 -3.62 9.14
C ASN A 170 0.16 -3.56 8.78
N GLY A 171 0.96 -4.35 9.49
CA GLY A 171 2.42 -4.36 9.39
C GLY A 171 2.96 -5.33 8.34
N LEU A 172 4.13 -5.87 8.65
CA LEU A 172 4.90 -6.72 7.74
C LEU A 172 4.57 -8.21 7.94
N ARG A 173 4.78 -8.98 6.90
CA ARG A 173 4.71 -10.45 6.97
C ARG A 173 5.72 -10.98 7.97
N LYS A 174 5.22 -11.66 8.99
CA LYS A 174 6.01 -12.18 10.11
C LYS A 174 7.11 -13.14 9.64
N ASP A 175 6.78 -14.05 8.73
CA ASP A 175 7.71 -15.05 8.21
C ASP A 175 8.88 -14.41 7.44
N LEU A 176 8.60 -13.42 6.58
CA LEU A 176 9.62 -12.75 5.79
C LEU A 176 10.47 -11.78 6.62
N ALA A 177 9.84 -10.99 7.50
CA ALA A 177 10.57 -10.07 8.37
C ALA A 177 11.44 -10.84 9.37
N GLN A 178 10.97 -11.99 9.91
CA GLN A 178 11.77 -12.86 10.77
C GLN A 178 12.98 -13.40 10.01
N ALA A 179 12.79 -13.89 8.78
CA ALA A 179 13.91 -14.41 7.97
C ALA A 179 14.97 -13.34 7.68
N LEU A 180 14.55 -12.07 7.48
CA LEU A 180 15.49 -10.95 7.37
C LEU A 180 16.22 -10.66 8.69
N ALA A 181 15.51 -10.68 9.81
CA ALA A 181 16.09 -10.46 11.12
C ALA A 181 17.09 -11.57 11.52
N ASP A 182 16.82 -12.83 11.18
CA ASP A 182 17.68 -13.98 11.46
C ASP A 182 19.04 -13.92 10.72
N ILE A 183 19.16 -13.11 9.67
CA ILE A 183 20.43 -12.83 8.99
C ILE A 183 21.33 -11.92 9.85
N HIS A 184 20.77 -11.21 10.82
CA HIS A 184 21.46 -10.21 11.66
C HIS A 184 22.21 -9.16 10.82
N PRO A 185 21.52 -8.43 9.91
CA PRO A 185 22.19 -7.48 9.03
C PRO A 185 22.76 -6.31 9.84
N GLY A 186 24.01 -5.94 9.59
CA GLY A 186 24.63 -4.75 10.20
C GLY A 186 24.06 -3.44 9.62
N VAL A 187 23.62 -3.47 8.37
CA VAL A 187 23.04 -2.33 7.63
C VAL A 187 21.84 -2.81 6.83
N PHE A 188 20.78 -2.02 6.81
CA PHE A 188 19.63 -2.24 5.97
C PHE A 188 19.45 -1.08 4.97
N ARG A 189 19.69 -1.37 3.69
CA ARG A 189 19.59 -0.41 2.58
C ARG A 189 18.20 -0.43 1.98
N PHE A 190 17.56 0.73 1.87
CA PHE A 190 16.22 0.89 1.32
C PHE A 190 16.07 2.22 0.54
N PRO A 191 15.04 2.44 -0.27
CA PRO A 191 13.90 1.57 -0.56
C PRO A 191 14.25 0.46 -1.58
N GLY A 192 15.41 0.48 -2.17
CA GLY A 192 15.88 -0.48 -3.16
C GLY A 192 16.94 0.12 -4.07
N GLY A 193 17.00 -0.35 -5.30
CA GLY A 193 17.91 0.08 -6.36
C GLY A 193 17.23 1.09 -7.29
N CYS A 194 16.98 0.67 -8.53
CA CYS A 194 16.43 1.53 -9.60
C CYS A 194 15.07 2.18 -9.31
N ILE A 195 14.35 1.75 -8.28
CA ILE A 195 13.13 2.44 -7.85
C ILE A 195 13.41 3.84 -7.29
N VAL A 196 14.64 4.09 -6.82
CA VAL A 196 15.09 5.40 -6.35
C VAL A 196 15.09 6.40 -7.51
N GLU A 197 15.54 5.94 -8.66
CA GLU A 197 15.69 6.76 -9.87
C GLU A 197 14.37 7.06 -10.55
N GLY A 198 13.48 6.04 -10.64
CA GLY A 198 12.31 6.04 -11.51
C GLY A 198 12.70 5.88 -12.99
N THR A 199 11.74 5.67 -13.86
CA THR A 199 11.90 5.77 -15.31
C THR A 199 12.08 7.24 -15.74
N ASP A 200 11.37 8.10 -15.05
CA ASP A 200 11.45 9.56 -15.06
C ASP A 200 11.43 10.08 -13.63
N LEU A 201 11.61 11.39 -13.44
CA LEU A 201 11.65 11.99 -12.10
C LEU A 201 10.26 12.02 -11.43
N GLU A 202 9.17 11.85 -12.17
CA GLU A 202 7.82 11.78 -11.60
C GLU A 202 7.59 10.44 -10.92
N THR A 203 8.14 9.36 -11.49
CA THR A 203 8.04 7.99 -10.97
C THR A 203 9.15 7.60 -10.01
N ARG A 204 10.10 8.53 -9.70
CA ARG A 204 11.12 8.30 -8.67
C ARG A 204 10.48 8.00 -7.32
N TYR A 205 11.21 7.29 -6.47
CA TYR A 205 10.78 7.13 -5.08
C TYR A 205 10.90 8.47 -4.33
N ASP A 206 9.76 9.08 -4.06
CA ASP A 206 9.65 10.29 -3.25
C ASP A 206 9.28 9.88 -1.82
N TRP A 207 10.26 9.96 -0.91
CA TRP A 207 10.08 9.49 0.46
C TRP A 207 8.98 10.27 1.22
N LYS A 208 8.79 11.56 0.90
CA LYS A 208 7.75 12.40 1.52
C LYS A 208 6.33 11.91 1.20
N LYS A 209 6.16 11.25 0.06
CA LYS A 209 4.90 10.61 -0.32
C LYS A 209 4.67 9.29 0.40
N SER A 210 5.72 8.71 1.00
CA SER A 210 5.68 7.40 1.65
C SER A 210 5.52 7.46 3.18
N VAL A 211 5.30 8.65 3.75
CA VAL A 211 5.07 8.88 5.18
C VAL A 211 3.73 9.57 5.43
N GLY A 212 3.28 9.61 6.69
CA GLY A 212 1.96 10.08 7.07
C GLY A 212 0.88 8.99 6.95
N PRO A 213 -0.42 9.35 7.00
CA PRO A 213 -1.52 8.40 6.93
C PRO A 213 -1.47 7.54 5.67
N VAL A 214 -1.54 6.23 5.83
CA VAL A 214 -1.37 5.28 4.73
C VAL A 214 -2.46 5.42 3.66
N GLU A 215 -3.64 5.85 4.07
CA GLU A 215 -4.78 6.09 3.19
C GLU A 215 -4.54 7.23 2.18
N ASN A 216 -3.67 8.18 2.51
CA ASN A 216 -3.35 9.32 1.65
C ASN A 216 -1.97 9.22 0.98
N ARG A 217 -1.32 8.05 1.05
CA ARG A 217 -0.07 7.81 0.31
C ARG A 217 -0.42 7.43 -1.12
N PRO A 218 0.11 8.13 -2.13
CA PRO A 218 -0.28 7.89 -3.53
C PRO A 218 0.27 6.57 -4.06
N LEU A 219 -0.37 6.07 -5.10
CA LEU A 219 0.20 5.00 -5.90
C LEU A 219 1.45 5.50 -6.63
N ASN A 220 2.53 4.72 -6.63
CA ASN A 220 3.72 4.96 -7.43
C ASN A 220 3.90 3.86 -8.47
N GLU A 221 4.18 4.24 -9.70
CA GLU A 221 4.55 3.30 -10.74
C GLU A 221 5.99 2.83 -10.54
N ASN A 222 6.21 1.53 -10.42
CA ASN A 222 7.54 1.00 -10.27
C ASN A 222 8.28 1.11 -11.61
N ARG A 223 9.53 1.54 -11.57
CA ARG A 223 10.41 1.65 -12.74
C ARG A 223 10.41 0.37 -13.61
N TRP A 224 10.27 -0.78 -13.00
CA TRP A 224 10.24 -2.07 -13.69
C TRP A 224 8.94 -2.35 -14.44
N GLN A 225 7.90 -1.57 -14.26
CA GLN A 225 6.67 -1.65 -15.03
C GLN A 225 6.95 -1.42 -16.52
N TYR A 226 7.74 -0.42 -16.87
CA TYR A 226 8.14 -0.12 -18.24
C TYR A 226 9.02 -1.19 -18.87
N THR A 227 10.02 -1.65 -18.13
CA THR A 227 10.99 -2.63 -18.64
C THR A 227 10.34 -3.96 -19.02
N PHE A 228 9.22 -4.26 -18.39
CA PHE A 228 8.57 -5.56 -18.51
C PHE A 228 7.09 -5.46 -18.90
N THR A 229 6.76 -4.60 -19.84
CA THR A 229 5.40 -4.39 -20.36
C THR A 229 4.75 -5.65 -20.91
N HIS A 230 5.55 -6.64 -21.35
CA HIS A 230 5.11 -7.95 -21.81
C HIS A 230 4.95 -8.98 -20.68
N ARG A 231 5.13 -8.58 -19.42
CA ARG A 231 4.90 -9.46 -18.30
C ARG A 231 3.46 -9.94 -18.25
N PHE A 232 3.33 -11.13 -17.71
CA PHE A 232 2.04 -11.75 -17.42
C PHE A 232 1.16 -10.89 -16.49
N TYR A 233 1.78 -10.01 -15.69
CA TYR A 233 1.14 -9.08 -14.74
C TYR A 233 1.70 -7.67 -14.93
N PRO A 234 1.00 -6.81 -15.70
CA PRO A 234 1.38 -5.41 -15.86
C PRO A 234 0.86 -4.54 -14.69
N ASP A 235 1.15 -4.94 -13.47
CA ASP A 235 0.60 -4.36 -12.23
C ASP A 235 1.69 -4.08 -11.20
N TYR A 236 2.84 -3.63 -11.67
CA TYR A 236 4.02 -3.40 -10.86
C TYR A 236 4.00 -2.00 -10.23
N TYR A 237 3.02 -1.79 -9.34
CA TYR A 237 2.79 -0.55 -8.62
C TYR A 237 3.11 -0.70 -7.14
N GLN A 238 3.36 0.42 -6.47
CA GLN A 238 3.60 0.51 -5.03
C GLN A 238 2.60 1.48 -4.42
N SER A 239 1.86 1.06 -3.40
CA SER A 239 0.95 1.92 -2.65
C SER A 239 1.64 2.73 -1.55
N TYR A 240 2.96 2.59 -1.40
CA TYR A 240 3.73 3.12 -0.28
C TYR A 240 3.26 2.65 1.11
N GLY A 241 2.52 1.54 1.18
CA GLY A 241 2.17 0.93 2.48
C GLY A 241 3.41 0.55 3.29
N LEU A 242 4.46 0.04 2.61
CA LEU A 242 5.83 -0.05 3.13
C LEU A 242 6.58 1.19 2.67
N GLY A 243 6.54 2.24 3.48
CA GLY A 243 7.22 3.51 3.24
C GLY A 243 8.46 3.70 4.10
N PHE A 244 9.02 4.92 4.10
CA PHE A 244 10.25 5.20 4.84
C PHE A 244 10.10 5.01 6.34
N TYR A 245 8.96 5.36 6.92
CA TYR A 245 8.71 5.10 8.34
C TYR A 245 8.81 3.61 8.66
N GLU A 246 8.16 2.78 7.88
CA GLU A 246 8.15 1.32 8.07
C GLU A 246 9.54 0.70 7.82
N TYR A 247 10.33 1.25 6.91
CA TYR A 247 11.71 0.82 6.69
C TYR A 247 12.63 1.18 7.86
N PHE A 248 12.49 2.38 8.43
CA PHE A 248 13.24 2.78 9.61
C PHE A 248 12.88 1.90 10.81
N LEU A 249 11.58 1.66 11.02
CA LEU A 249 11.09 0.79 12.10
C LEU A 249 11.62 -0.64 11.95
N LEU A 250 11.54 -1.20 10.75
CA LEU A 250 12.09 -2.53 10.46
C LEU A 250 13.60 -2.59 10.72
N SER A 251 14.34 -1.56 10.33
CA SER A 251 15.79 -1.48 10.58
C SER A 251 16.10 -1.53 12.06
N GLU A 252 15.41 -0.71 12.86
CA GLU A 252 15.57 -0.67 14.32
C GLU A 252 15.22 -2.03 14.96
N GLU A 253 14.12 -2.64 14.57
CA GLU A 253 13.64 -3.92 15.10
C GLU A 253 14.53 -5.11 14.76
N MET A 254 15.24 -5.05 13.64
CA MET A 254 16.27 -6.03 13.27
C MET A 254 17.63 -5.75 13.92
N GLY A 255 17.81 -4.57 14.55
CA GLY A 255 19.11 -4.13 15.06
C GLY A 255 20.09 -3.70 13.96
N ALA A 256 19.62 -3.36 12.77
CA ALA A 256 20.42 -2.92 11.65
C ALA A 256 20.51 -1.39 11.57
N ALA A 257 21.62 -0.85 11.13
CA ALA A 257 21.73 0.58 10.82
C ALA A 257 20.93 0.90 9.56
N PRO A 258 20.00 1.88 9.57
CA PRO A 258 19.26 2.28 8.38
C PRO A 258 20.20 2.99 7.39
N LEU A 259 20.07 2.62 6.11
CA LEU A 259 20.75 3.26 4.99
C LEU A 259 19.74 3.64 3.91
N PRO A 260 18.98 4.71 4.10
CA PRO A 260 18.08 5.23 3.08
C PRO A 260 18.87 5.77 1.89
N ILE A 261 18.35 5.52 0.68
CA ILE A 261 18.91 6.05 -0.56
C ILE A 261 17.93 7.04 -1.16
N LEU A 262 18.42 8.24 -1.47
CA LEU A 262 17.65 9.32 -2.08
C LEU A 262 18.02 9.55 -3.54
N ASN A 263 17.05 10.02 -4.31
CA ASN A 263 17.27 10.49 -5.66
C ASN A 263 18.11 11.79 -5.65
N CYS A 264 19.00 11.92 -6.62
CA CYS A 264 19.90 13.08 -6.77
C CYS A 264 19.54 13.95 -7.98
N GLY A 265 18.30 13.95 -8.44
CA GLY A 265 17.86 14.68 -9.62
C GLY A 265 18.21 13.98 -10.94
N LEU A 266 18.53 12.68 -10.88
CA LEU A 266 18.75 11.84 -12.06
C LEU A 266 17.67 10.76 -12.14
N ALA A 267 16.99 10.67 -13.28
CA ALA A 267 16.21 9.52 -13.65
C ALA A 267 17.12 8.33 -14.00
N CYS A 268 16.57 7.15 -14.19
CA CYS A 268 17.35 5.99 -14.59
C CYS A 268 18.04 6.22 -15.94
N GLN A 269 19.34 6.45 -15.93
CA GLN A 269 20.13 6.77 -17.13
C GLN A 269 20.12 5.64 -18.16
N TYR A 270 19.88 4.38 -17.75
CA TYR A 270 19.75 3.27 -18.66
C TYR A 270 18.45 3.32 -19.51
N GLN A 271 17.35 3.78 -18.91
CA GLN A 271 16.06 3.85 -19.60
C GLN A 271 15.77 5.21 -20.22
N ASN A 272 16.30 6.27 -19.61
CA ASN A 272 16.00 7.64 -19.98
C ASN A 272 17.26 8.51 -19.81
N ASN A 273 18.09 8.54 -20.84
CA ASN A 273 19.37 9.26 -20.83
C ASN A 273 19.30 10.59 -21.60
N GLU A 274 18.11 11.14 -21.77
CA GLU A 274 17.96 12.48 -22.37
C GLU A 274 18.27 13.55 -21.30
N GLU A 275 19.01 14.60 -21.67
CA GLU A 275 19.37 15.68 -20.75
C GLU A 275 18.15 16.27 -20.02
N LYS A 276 17.04 16.43 -20.72
CA LYS A 276 15.77 16.94 -20.15
C LYS A 276 15.11 16.00 -19.13
N ALA A 277 15.53 14.72 -19.05
CA ALA A 277 15.05 13.77 -18.07
C ALA A 277 15.70 13.96 -16.70
N HIS A 278 16.69 14.82 -16.61
CA HIS A 278 17.48 15.07 -15.42
C HIS A 278 17.37 16.53 -14.99
N VAL A 279 17.47 16.77 -13.70
CA VAL A 279 17.54 18.16 -13.17
C VAL A 279 18.91 18.73 -13.43
N ALA A 280 19.02 20.00 -13.80
CA ALA A 280 20.30 20.68 -13.89
C ALA A 280 20.95 20.83 -12.49
N VAL A 281 22.28 20.81 -12.43
CA VAL A 281 23.00 20.91 -11.13
C VAL A 281 22.65 22.19 -10.37
N CYS A 282 22.40 23.30 -11.08
CA CYS A 282 21.95 24.56 -10.48
C CYS A 282 20.53 24.53 -9.88
N ASP A 283 19.74 23.50 -10.15
CA ASP A 283 18.32 23.39 -9.74
C ASP A 283 18.10 22.26 -8.72
N LEU A 284 19.17 21.82 -8.03
CA LEU A 284 19.11 20.70 -7.07
C LEU A 284 18.58 21.07 -5.68
N ASP A 285 18.25 22.32 -5.41
CA ASP A 285 17.85 22.79 -4.07
C ASP A 285 16.74 21.95 -3.45
N SER A 286 15.74 21.54 -4.23
CA SER A 286 14.64 20.72 -3.73
C SER A 286 15.09 19.31 -3.33
N TYR A 287 16.06 18.72 -4.01
CA TYR A 287 16.63 17.40 -3.69
C TYR A 287 17.54 17.46 -2.45
N ILE A 288 18.28 18.56 -2.30
CA ILE A 288 19.06 18.82 -1.09
C ILE A 288 18.12 19.00 0.09
N GLN A 289 17.03 19.75 -0.08
CA GLN A 289 16.03 19.93 0.97
C GLN A 289 15.35 18.61 1.33
N ASP A 290 15.08 17.72 0.36
CA ASP A 290 14.55 16.38 0.63
C ASP A 290 15.49 15.55 1.52
N ALA A 291 16.80 15.68 1.33
CA ALA A 291 17.79 15.01 2.17
C ALA A 291 17.83 15.60 3.60
N LEU A 292 17.81 16.93 3.73
CA LEU A 292 17.77 17.61 5.02
C LEU A 292 16.50 17.27 5.80
N ASP A 293 15.36 17.28 5.13
CA ASP A 293 14.06 16.92 5.71
C ASP A 293 14.03 15.46 6.16
N LEU A 294 14.69 14.56 5.43
CA LEU A 294 14.79 13.15 5.84
C LEU A 294 15.65 12.99 7.10
N ILE A 295 16.75 13.74 7.20
CA ILE A 295 17.57 13.74 8.42
C ILE A 295 16.74 14.26 9.59
N GLU A 296 15.96 15.32 9.39
CA GLU A 296 15.05 15.84 10.41
C GLU A 296 13.96 14.82 10.76
N PHE A 297 13.35 14.17 9.76
CA PHE A 297 12.37 13.11 10.00
C PHE A 297 12.97 11.98 10.87
N ALA A 298 14.16 11.54 10.54
CA ALA A 298 14.79 10.42 11.24
C ALA A 298 15.33 10.79 12.63
N ASN A 299 15.93 11.98 12.77
CA ASN A 299 16.72 12.36 13.96
C ASN A 299 16.19 13.61 14.68
N GLY A 300 15.33 14.41 14.05
CA GLY A 300 14.85 15.68 14.60
C GLY A 300 13.99 15.51 15.85
N ASP A 301 13.94 16.58 16.67
CA ASP A 301 13.07 16.68 17.82
C ASP A 301 11.58 16.64 17.38
N VAL A 302 10.71 16.15 18.25
CA VAL A 302 9.25 16.06 18.00
C VAL A 302 8.56 17.41 17.74
N ASN A 303 9.20 18.51 18.05
CA ASN A 303 8.72 19.87 17.79
C ASN A 303 9.14 20.41 16.42
N THR A 304 10.01 19.71 15.71
CA THR A 304 10.39 20.07 14.34
C THR A 304 9.32 19.57 13.35
N THR A 305 9.32 20.11 12.13
CA THR A 305 8.30 19.77 11.13
C THR A 305 8.26 18.27 10.86
N TRP A 306 9.38 17.67 10.54
CA TRP A 306 9.45 16.26 10.15
C TRP A 306 9.60 15.31 11.35
N GLY A 307 10.23 15.75 12.45
CA GLY A 307 10.26 15.02 13.70
C GLY A 307 8.86 14.83 14.29
N LYS A 308 7.98 15.84 14.11
CA LYS A 308 6.56 15.74 14.48
C LYS A 308 5.83 14.70 13.62
N VAL A 309 6.05 14.66 12.31
CA VAL A 309 5.44 13.63 11.44
C VAL A 309 5.82 12.23 11.92
N ARG A 310 7.10 11.98 12.22
CA ARG A 310 7.54 10.70 12.79
C ARG A 310 6.83 10.39 14.10
N ALA A 311 6.73 11.34 15.00
CA ALA A 311 6.08 11.16 16.30
C ALA A 311 4.58 10.87 16.17
N ASP A 312 3.89 11.59 15.28
CA ASP A 312 2.46 11.38 14.97
C ASP A 312 2.21 9.99 14.35
N MET A 313 3.20 9.42 13.67
CA MET A 313 3.17 8.04 13.16
C MET A 313 3.46 6.98 14.25
N GLY A 314 3.74 7.38 15.48
CA GLY A 314 3.90 6.49 16.63
C GLY A 314 5.33 6.29 17.11
N HIS A 315 6.33 6.97 16.55
CA HIS A 315 7.74 6.84 16.94
C HIS A 315 8.35 8.20 17.35
N PRO A 316 8.12 8.66 18.59
CA PRO A 316 8.64 9.96 19.05
C PRO A 316 10.17 9.99 19.19
N ALA A 317 10.80 8.85 19.47
CA ALA A 317 12.26 8.75 19.56
C ALA A 317 12.94 8.88 18.19
N PRO A 318 14.18 9.40 18.10
CA PRO A 318 14.92 9.39 16.86
C PRO A 318 15.33 7.97 16.43
N PHE A 319 15.36 7.72 15.12
CA PHE A 319 15.87 6.46 14.55
C PHE A 319 17.42 6.38 14.52
N ASN A 320 18.11 7.42 14.93
CA ASN A 320 19.58 7.50 14.96
C ASN A 320 20.23 7.25 13.59
N LEU A 321 19.67 7.84 12.54
CA LEU A 321 20.23 7.79 11.20
C LEU A 321 21.68 8.29 11.18
N LYS A 322 22.59 7.47 10.66
CA LYS A 322 24.03 7.76 10.56
C LYS A 322 24.53 7.76 9.12
N TYR A 323 23.84 7.09 8.23
CA TYR A 323 24.24 6.87 6.85
C TYR A 323 23.11 7.26 5.92
N LEU A 324 23.44 7.98 4.87
CA LEU A 324 22.55 8.40 3.80
C LEU A 324 23.23 8.15 2.47
N GLY A 325 22.55 7.50 1.54
CA GLY A 325 23.03 7.32 0.18
C GLY A 325 22.36 8.32 -0.76
N ILE A 326 23.14 8.89 -1.66
CA ILE A 326 22.68 9.83 -2.67
C ILE A 326 22.83 9.19 -4.05
N GLY A 327 21.70 9.01 -4.74
CA GLY A 327 21.65 8.35 -6.04
C GLY A 327 21.76 6.83 -5.96
N ASN A 328 21.41 6.18 -7.07
CA ASN A 328 21.52 4.73 -7.27
C ASN A 328 22.00 4.46 -8.69
N GLU A 329 23.08 3.70 -8.84
CA GLU A 329 23.64 3.26 -10.13
C GLU A 329 23.85 4.40 -11.15
N GLN A 330 24.07 5.63 -10.69
CA GLN A 330 24.39 6.75 -11.55
C GLN A 330 25.83 6.67 -12.07
N TRP A 331 26.03 7.16 -13.29
CA TRP A 331 27.34 7.24 -13.93
C TRP A 331 27.52 8.55 -14.72
N GLY A 332 28.69 8.71 -15.35
CA GLY A 332 29.00 9.88 -16.14
C GLY A 332 29.56 11.03 -15.32
N LYS A 333 29.71 12.18 -15.97
CA LYS A 333 30.26 13.38 -15.35
C LYS A 333 29.27 14.08 -14.44
N GLU A 334 27.98 13.90 -14.72
CA GLU A 334 26.90 14.59 -14.03
C GLU A 334 26.75 14.13 -12.57
N TYR A 335 27.08 12.88 -12.26
CA TYR A 335 26.87 12.34 -10.92
C TYR A 335 27.83 12.93 -9.87
N PRO A 336 29.16 13.03 -10.10
CA PRO A 336 30.06 13.63 -9.11
C PRO A 336 29.83 15.13 -8.82
N GLU A 337 29.08 15.80 -9.67
CA GLU A 337 28.76 17.23 -9.52
C GLU A 337 27.53 17.49 -8.65
N ARG A 338 26.80 16.43 -8.28
CA ARG A 338 25.57 16.44 -7.48
C ARG A 338 25.83 16.03 -6.05
#